data_f3e2d2a223b0d661381f134123013a4e
#
_entry.id   f3e2d2a223b0d661381f134123013a4e
#
_cell.length_a   1.000
_cell.length_b   1.000
_cell.length_c   1.000
_cell.angle_alpha   90.00
_cell.angle_beta   90.00
_cell.angle_gamma   90.00
#
_symmetry.space_group_name_H-M   'P 1'
#
loop_
_entity.id
_entity.type
_entity.pdbx_description
1 polymer ?
#
loop_
_entity_poly.entity_id
_entity_poly.type
_entity_poly.pdbx_seq_one_letter_code
_entity_poly.pdbx_strand_id
1 'polypeptide(L)'
;MSDIPKKMSGVYLTGHGGLEKLVYKEDIPVPTPKSGEVLIKVNGAGVNNTDINTRLGWYSKRVTSDTNSTWEEGLVEFNGEDASWTGAPFQFPSIHVFDICGSIVQVGEGVEPKFIGSIVI
;
A
#
# COMPACT_ATOMS: atom_id res chain seq x y z
N MET A 1 -25.27 2.10 11.68
CA MET A 1 -24.49 2.09 10.46
C MET A 1 -23.52 3.27 10.49
N SER A 2 -22.24 3.01 10.43
CA SER A 2 -21.26 4.09 10.45
C SER A 2 -21.18 4.73 9.07
N ASP A 3 -21.25 6.05 9.04
CA ASP A 3 -21.07 6.77 7.80
C ASP A 3 -19.62 6.68 7.34
N ILE A 4 -19.42 6.38 6.07
CA ILE A 4 -18.09 6.33 5.47
C ILE A 4 -17.72 7.77 5.08
N PRO A 5 -16.59 8.30 5.60
CA PRO A 5 -16.17 9.65 5.23
C PRO A 5 -15.78 9.71 3.75
N LYS A 6 -15.84 10.90 3.18
CA LYS A 6 -15.44 11.13 1.78
C LYS A 6 -13.92 11.22 1.64
N LYS A 7 -13.23 11.62 2.70
CA LYS A 7 -11.79 11.82 2.71
C LYS A 7 -11.15 11.10 3.88
N MET A 8 -9.90 10.75 3.73
CA MET A 8 -9.13 10.05 4.75
C MET A 8 -7.70 10.58 4.79
N SER A 9 -7.00 10.26 5.88
CA SER A 9 -5.57 10.50 6.00
C SER A 9 -4.79 9.26 5.56
N GLY A 10 -3.61 9.48 5.03
CA GLY A 10 -2.74 8.39 4.65
C GLY A 10 -1.37 8.87 4.24
N VAL A 11 -0.49 7.92 3.94
CA VAL A 11 0.85 8.21 3.47
C VAL A 11 1.00 7.66 2.05
N TYR A 12 1.31 8.54 1.12
CA TYR A 12 1.62 8.14 -0.26
C TYR A 12 3.10 7.83 -0.39
N LEU A 13 3.39 6.72 -1.05
CA LEU A 13 4.70 6.47 -1.61
C LEU A 13 4.71 7.06 -3.03
N THR A 14 5.59 8.02 -3.26
CA THR A 14 5.61 8.79 -4.51
C THR A 14 6.68 8.34 -5.49
N GLY A 15 7.48 7.38 -5.10
CA GLY A 15 8.55 6.83 -5.93
C GLY A 15 9.48 5.98 -5.08
N HIS A 16 10.46 5.37 -5.70
CA HIS A 16 11.53 4.69 -4.98
C HIS A 16 12.54 5.71 -4.46
N GLY A 17 13.09 5.46 -3.29
CA GLY A 17 14.10 6.33 -2.71
C GLY A 17 14.07 6.38 -1.19
N GLY A 18 14.51 7.48 -0.64
CA GLY A 18 14.58 7.72 0.79
C GLY A 18 13.24 8.13 1.38
N LEU A 19 13.27 8.58 2.62
CA LEU A 19 12.05 8.94 3.36
C LEU A 19 11.30 10.13 2.74
N GLU A 20 11.96 10.94 1.95
CA GLU A 20 11.33 12.06 1.23
C GLU A 20 10.27 11.60 0.23
N LYS A 21 10.27 10.31 -0.14
CA LYS A 21 9.26 9.73 -1.03
C LYS A 21 7.96 9.39 -0.30
N LEU A 22 7.94 9.47 1.02
CA LEU A 22 6.74 9.28 1.82
C LEU A 22 6.10 10.64 2.09
N VAL A 23 4.85 10.80 1.66
CA VAL A 23 4.12 12.08 1.78
C VAL A 23 2.82 11.83 2.53
N TYR A 24 2.70 12.46 3.70
CA TYR A 24 1.46 12.41 4.50
C TYR A 24 0.43 13.37 3.93
N LYS A 25 -0.80 12.90 3.78
CA LYS A 25 -1.93 13.71 3.31
C LYS A 25 -3.18 13.42 4.14
N GLU A 26 -4.02 14.43 4.31
CA GLU A 26 -5.27 14.34 5.06
C GLU A 26 -6.53 14.46 4.18
N ASP A 27 -6.34 14.63 2.88
CA ASP A 27 -7.43 14.89 1.94
C ASP A 27 -7.53 13.82 0.85
N ILE A 28 -7.12 12.61 1.16
CA ILE A 28 -7.17 11.49 0.22
C ILE A 28 -8.62 11.02 0.07
N PRO A 29 -9.15 10.88 -1.16
CA PRO A 29 -10.48 10.31 -1.34
C PRO A 29 -10.56 8.89 -0.83
N VAL A 30 -11.60 8.58 -0.06
CA VAL A 30 -11.85 7.20 0.37
C VAL A 30 -12.28 6.39 -0.85
N PRO A 31 -11.62 5.24 -1.11
CA PRO A 31 -11.95 4.42 -2.28
C PRO A 31 -13.30 3.75 -2.13
N THR A 32 -13.88 3.38 -3.26
CA THR A 32 -15.10 2.56 -3.31
C THR A 32 -14.71 1.14 -3.69
N PRO A 33 -15.16 0.12 -2.96
CA PRO A 33 -14.84 -1.27 -3.30
C PRO A 33 -15.47 -1.65 -4.64
N LYS A 34 -14.68 -2.29 -5.48
CA LYS A 34 -15.13 -2.85 -6.76
C LYS A 34 -15.76 -4.21 -6.53
N SER A 35 -16.24 -4.85 -7.61
CA SER A 35 -16.77 -6.20 -7.56
C SER A 35 -15.75 -7.17 -6.92
N GLY A 36 -16.19 -7.93 -5.93
CA GLY A 36 -15.34 -8.88 -5.21
C GLY A 36 -14.44 -8.27 -4.14
N GLU A 37 -14.51 -6.95 -3.94
CA GLU A 37 -13.67 -6.24 -2.98
C GLU A 37 -14.46 -5.81 -1.75
N VAL A 38 -13.73 -5.51 -0.68
CA VAL A 38 -14.28 -4.92 0.53
C VAL A 38 -13.53 -3.65 0.88
N LEU A 39 -14.19 -2.72 1.54
CA LEU A 39 -13.54 -1.53 2.11
C LEU A 39 -13.29 -1.79 3.58
N ILE A 40 -12.05 -1.65 3.99
CA ILE A 40 -11.62 -1.88 5.37
C ILE A 40 -11.28 -0.54 6.02
N LYS A 41 -11.91 -0.27 7.17
CA LYS A 41 -11.47 0.83 8.03
C LYS A 41 -10.29 0.33 8.85
N VAL A 42 -9.10 0.83 8.53
CA VAL A 42 -7.87 0.38 9.16
C VAL A 42 -7.76 0.94 10.57
N ASN A 43 -7.57 0.07 11.54
CA ASN A 43 -7.35 0.43 12.94
C ASN A 43 -5.89 0.33 13.34
N GLY A 44 -5.12 -0.47 12.61
CA GLY A 44 -3.68 -0.59 12.81
C GLY A 44 -3.01 -1.09 11.56
N ALA A 45 -1.77 -0.68 11.36
CA ALA A 45 -0.95 -1.11 10.25
C ALA A 45 0.45 -1.41 10.75
N GLY A 46 0.99 -2.55 10.35
CA GLY A 46 2.36 -2.93 10.69
C GLY A 46 3.34 -2.49 9.63
N VAL A 47 4.49 -2.02 10.03
CA VAL A 47 5.60 -1.72 9.13
C VAL A 47 6.62 -2.82 9.25
N ASN A 48 7.03 -3.41 8.14
CA ASN A 48 8.02 -4.46 8.12
C ASN A 48 9.03 -4.24 6.98
N ASN A 49 9.98 -5.16 6.85
CA ASN A 49 11.03 -5.04 5.84
C ASN A 49 10.50 -4.96 4.41
N THR A 50 9.35 -5.57 4.14
CA THR A 50 8.72 -5.52 2.82
C THR A 50 8.37 -4.08 2.42
N ASP A 51 7.89 -3.28 3.36
CA ASP A 51 7.55 -1.89 3.10
C ASP A 51 8.81 -1.06 2.80
N ILE A 52 9.86 -1.29 3.55
CA ILE A 52 11.15 -0.61 3.35
C ILE A 52 11.74 -1.03 2.00
N ASN A 53 11.76 -2.31 1.71
CA ASN A 53 12.29 -2.85 0.47
C ASN A 53 11.54 -2.32 -0.76
N THR A 54 10.22 -2.17 -0.63
CA THR A 54 9.41 -1.60 -1.71
C THR A 54 9.77 -0.13 -1.95
N ARG A 55 9.89 0.66 -0.89
CA ARG A 55 10.29 2.05 -1.01
C ARG A 55 11.68 2.19 -1.64
N LEU A 56 12.61 1.32 -1.24
CA LEU A 56 13.97 1.35 -1.77
C LEU A 56 14.11 0.74 -3.17
N GLY A 57 13.05 0.11 -3.71
CA GLY A 57 13.11 -0.52 -5.02
C GLY A 57 13.75 -1.90 -5.02
N TRP A 58 13.78 -2.59 -3.88
CA TRP A 58 14.36 -3.93 -3.76
C TRP A 58 13.79 -4.93 -4.78
N TYR A 59 12.49 -4.83 -5.05
CA TYR A 59 11.80 -5.74 -5.98
C TYR A 59 11.91 -5.33 -7.44
N SER A 60 12.70 -4.30 -7.72
CA SER A 60 13.00 -3.87 -9.08
C SER A 60 13.79 -4.95 -9.82
N LYS A 61 13.54 -5.10 -11.12
CA LYS A 61 14.31 -6.00 -11.98
C LYS A 61 15.80 -5.67 -12.06
N ARG A 62 16.19 -4.48 -11.63
CA ARG A 62 17.57 -4.02 -11.61
C ARG A 62 18.33 -4.47 -10.37
N VAL A 63 17.62 -4.87 -9.32
CA VAL A 63 18.25 -5.33 -8.08
C VAL A 63 18.65 -6.79 -8.27
N THR A 64 19.95 -7.05 -8.32
CA THR A 64 20.50 -8.39 -8.53
C THR A 64 21.28 -8.90 -7.32
N SER A 65 21.56 -8.06 -6.33
CA SER A 65 22.27 -8.43 -5.10
C SER A 65 21.30 -8.86 -4.01
N ASP A 66 21.80 -9.52 -2.99
CA ASP A 66 20.97 -9.98 -1.89
C ASP A 66 20.55 -8.85 -0.93
N THR A 67 19.68 -9.16 0.02
CA THR A 67 19.11 -8.17 0.93
C THR A 67 20.12 -7.52 1.87
N ASN A 68 21.25 -8.16 2.11
CA ASN A 68 22.24 -7.66 3.06
C ASN A 68 23.11 -6.53 2.49
N SER A 69 23.19 -6.44 1.17
CA SER A 69 24.08 -5.50 0.51
C SER A 69 23.39 -4.33 -0.18
N THR A 70 22.06 -4.24 -0.08
CA THR A 70 21.32 -3.47 -1.06
C THR A 70 20.66 -2.21 -0.57
N TRP A 71 20.70 -1.94 0.72
CA TRP A 71 20.00 -0.73 1.14
C TRP A 71 20.63 0.54 0.52
N GLU A 72 21.94 0.55 0.30
CA GLU A 72 22.58 1.66 -0.40
C GLU A 72 22.21 1.69 -1.89
N GLU A 73 22.17 0.52 -2.51
CA GLU A 73 21.74 0.40 -3.91
C GLU A 73 20.27 0.76 -4.08
N GLY A 74 19.46 0.45 -3.07
CA GLY A 74 18.04 0.83 -3.08
C GLY A 74 17.81 2.33 -3.02
N LEU A 75 18.82 3.13 -2.71
CA LEU A 75 18.73 4.58 -2.78
C LEU A 75 19.05 5.13 -4.17
N VAL A 76 19.50 4.27 -5.08
CA VAL A 76 19.71 4.66 -6.47
C VAL A 76 18.36 4.92 -7.12
N GLU A 77 18.28 5.97 -7.91
CA GLU A 77 17.04 6.32 -8.60
C GLU A 77 16.73 5.29 -9.70
N PHE A 78 15.51 4.76 -9.65
CA PHE A 78 15.00 3.83 -10.65
C PHE A 78 13.98 4.53 -11.53
N ASN A 79 13.89 4.10 -12.77
CA ASN A 79 12.87 4.60 -13.69
C ASN A 79 11.62 3.70 -13.70
N GLY A 80 10.65 4.01 -14.56
CA GLY A 80 9.35 3.35 -14.61
C GLY A 80 9.34 1.86 -14.98
N GLU A 81 10.51 1.25 -15.18
CA GLU A 81 10.60 -0.19 -15.45
C GLU A 81 10.67 -1.03 -14.16
N ASP A 82 10.74 -0.37 -13.02
CA ASP A 82 10.77 -1.04 -11.74
C ASP A 82 9.47 -1.79 -11.50
N ALA A 83 9.61 -3.02 -11.03
CA ALA A 83 8.48 -3.91 -10.83
C ALA A 83 8.28 -4.20 -9.33
N SER A 84 7.02 -4.46 -8.98
CA SER A 84 6.72 -5.08 -7.70
C SER A 84 7.15 -6.54 -7.71
N TRP A 85 7.13 -7.16 -6.55
CA TRP A 85 7.41 -8.59 -6.41
C TRP A 85 6.42 -9.47 -7.19
N THR A 86 5.28 -8.93 -7.62
CA THR A 86 4.34 -9.62 -8.49
C THR A 86 4.74 -9.55 -9.97
N GLY A 87 5.81 -8.85 -10.29
CA GLY A 87 6.29 -8.67 -11.66
C GLY A 87 5.66 -7.52 -12.42
N ALA A 88 4.64 -6.87 -11.87
CA ALA A 88 4.02 -5.70 -12.49
C ALA A 88 4.74 -4.41 -12.05
N PRO A 89 4.87 -3.42 -12.93
CA PRO A 89 5.46 -2.15 -12.55
C PRO A 89 4.66 -1.48 -11.44
N PHE A 90 5.36 -0.84 -10.50
CA PHE A 90 4.70 -0.01 -9.51
C PHE A 90 4.14 1.24 -10.13
N GLN A 91 2.94 1.61 -9.71
CA GLN A 91 2.32 2.87 -10.10
C GLN A 91 2.35 3.82 -8.90
N PHE A 92 2.89 5.01 -9.12
CA PHE A 92 2.98 6.04 -8.10
C PHE A 92 2.05 7.21 -8.42
N PRO A 93 1.53 7.92 -7.42
CA PRO A 93 1.66 7.63 -6.00
C PRO A 93 0.77 6.47 -5.57
N SER A 94 1.17 5.74 -4.55
CA SER A 94 0.37 4.65 -4.00
C SER A 94 0.43 4.62 -2.49
N ILE A 95 -0.65 4.14 -1.87
CA ILE A 95 -0.65 3.83 -0.45
C ILE A 95 -0.12 2.40 -0.33
N HIS A 96 0.90 2.23 0.50
CA HIS A 96 1.64 1.00 0.51
C HIS A 96 1.85 0.47 1.92
N VAL A 97 1.15 -0.61 2.21
CA VAL A 97 1.26 -1.34 3.47
C VAL A 97 0.77 -2.77 3.21
N PHE A 98 1.41 -3.76 3.80
CA PHE A 98 1.01 -5.15 3.60
C PHE A 98 0.30 -5.73 4.82
N ASP A 99 0.58 -5.21 6.00
CA ASP A 99 0.02 -5.73 7.25
C ASP A 99 -0.95 -4.74 7.84
N ILE A 100 -2.22 -5.08 7.82
CA ILE A 100 -3.27 -4.23 8.39
C ILE A 100 -4.18 -5.05 9.30
N CYS A 101 -4.80 -4.35 10.24
CA CYS A 101 -5.92 -4.86 11.02
C CYS A 101 -7.02 -3.81 10.98
N GLY A 102 -8.23 -4.24 10.72
CA GLY A 102 -9.35 -3.30 10.63
C GLY A 102 -10.69 -4.00 10.54
N SER A 103 -11.72 -3.22 10.33
CA SER A 103 -13.08 -3.73 10.19
C SER A 103 -13.62 -3.44 8.79
N ILE A 104 -14.38 -4.39 8.25
CA ILE A 104 -15.06 -4.22 6.98
C ILE A 104 -16.22 -3.26 7.18
N VAL A 105 -16.24 -2.16 6.44
CA VAL A 105 -17.29 -1.13 6.53
C VAL A 105 -18.16 -1.05 5.29
N GLN A 106 -17.71 -1.61 4.19
CA GLN A 106 -18.48 -1.65 2.94
C GLN A 106 -18.04 -2.86 2.12
N VAL A 107 -18.94 -3.43 1.35
CA VAL A 107 -18.65 -4.54 0.43
C VAL A 107 -19.01 -4.15 -0.99
N GLY A 108 -18.22 -4.64 -1.95
CA GLY A 108 -18.50 -4.48 -3.36
C GLY A 108 -19.50 -5.51 -3.87
N GLU A 109 -19.85 -5.42 -5.15
CA GLU A 109 -20.75 -6.36 -5.78
C GLU A 109 -20.21 -7.79 -5.68
N GLY A 110 -21.08 -8.75 -5.39
CA GLY A 110 -20.72 -10.16 -5.27
C GLY A 110 -20.21 -10.57 -3.89
N VAL A 111 -19.99 -9.63 -2.99
CA VAL A 111 -19.59 -9.92 -1.63
C VAL A 111 -20.81 -9.82 -0.71
N GLU A 112 -21.00 -10.82 0.16
CA GLU A 112 -22.16 -10.85 1.05
C GLU A 112 -22.09 -9.74 2.10
N PRO A 113 -23.18 -8.94 2.26
CA PRO A 113 -23.22 -7.86 3.25
C PRO A 113 -23.02 -8.30 4.70
N LYS A 114 -23.19 -9.58 5.01
CA LYS A 114 -22.96 -10.11 6.36
C LYS A 114 -21.52 -9.91 6.86
N PHE A 115 -20.57 -9.71 5.96
CA PHE A 115 -19.19 -9.47 6.34
C PHE A 115 -18.94 -8.06 6.88
N ILE A 116 -19.89 -7.13 6.69
CA ILE A 116 -19.77 -5.78 7.26
C ILE A 116 -19.74 -5.89 8.79
N GLY A 117 -18.74 -5.27 9.40
CA GLY A 117 -18.49 -5.33 10.84
C GLY A 117 -17.46 -6.39 11.24
N SER A 118 -17.07 -7.27 10.33
CA SER A 118 -16.03 -8.27 10.62
C SER A 118 -14.67 -7.61 10.78
N ILE A 119 -13.92 -8.11 11.77
CA ILE A 119 -12.52 -7.69 11.96
C ILE A 119 -11.65 -8.62 11.13
N VAL A 120 -10.72 -8.03 10.40
CA VAL A 120 -9.83 -8.75 9.49
C VAL A 120 -8.37 -8.34 9.72
N ILE A 121 -7.49 -9.25 9.40
CA ILE A 121 -6.04 -9.04 9.44
C ILE A 121 -5.49 -9.29 8.05
#